data_760f90ccf922c1b0862c1fb7e31cb582
#
_entry.id   760f90ccf922c1b0862c1fb7e31cb582
#
_cell.length_a   1.000
_cell.length_b   1.000
_cell.length_c   1.000
_cell.angle_alpha   90.00
_cell.angle_beta   90.00
_cell.angle_gamma   90.00
#
_symmetry.space_group_name_H-M   'P 1'
#
loop_
_entity.id
_entity.type
_entity.pdbx_description
1 polymer ?
#
loop_
_entity_poly.entity_id
_entity_poly.type
_entity_poly.pdbx_seq_one_letter_code
_entity_poly.pdbx_strand_id
1 'polypeptide(L)'
;MSTIDVILFAFGVYMIVSATWSIAGMFGAPWVPTPIWIVERILKMADLKAGETLVDLGAGDGRLIIWAAWRYKANAIGVEIDPLRCLWANFLIHLLGLRKRAKVHYVSIYETDLLPRADVVTAYLLQSTNQKLEKKLAQECKPSARILSRTFTFPNFDVLKKDPKQELFLYTCKQGTSEKQIL
;
A
#
# COMPACT_ATOMS: atom_id res chain seq x y z
N MET A 1 -11.62 22.51 30.51
CA MET A 1 -12.05 22.83 29.14
C MET A 1 -13.52 23.19 29.19
N SER A 2 -13.90 24.33 28.65
CA SER A 2 -15.32 24.69 28.52
C SER A 2 -15.98 23.84 27.43
N THR A 3 -17.32 23.76 27.41
CA THR A 3 -18.07 23.08 26.35
C THR A 3 -17.73 23.66 24.98
N ILE A 4 -17.45 24.95 24.91
CA ILE A 4 -17.05 25.67 23.69
C ILE A 4 -15.68 25.17 23.20
N ASP A 5 -14.69 24.99 24.11
CA ASP A 5 -13.35 24.50 23.75
C ASP A 5 -13.42 23.07 23.14
N VAL A 6 -14.29 22.20 23.69
CA VAL A 6 -14.51 20.87 23.18
C VAL A 6 -15.13 20.90 21.78
N ILE A 7 -16.11 21.76 21.55
CA ILE A 7 -16.75 21.92 20.24
C ILE A 7 -15.76 22.46 19.22
N LEU A 8 -14.98 23.47 19.54
CA LEU A 8 -13.96 24.05 18.66
C LEU A 8 -12.86 23.04 18.34
N PHE A 9 -12.42 22.25 19.31
CA PHE A 9 -11.45 21.18 19.10
C PHE A 9 -12.01 20.09 18.16
N ALA A 10 -13.23 19.61 18.42
CA ALA A 10 -13.89 18.61 17.58
C ALA A 10 -14.12 19.12 16.15
N PHE A 11 -14.51 20.39 15.99
CA PHE A 11 -14.65 21.03 14.67
C PHE A 11 -13.31 21.15 13.96
N GLY A 12 -12.24 21.54 14.67
CA GLY A 12 -10.88 21.58 14.11
C GLY A 12 -10.41 20.21 13.62
N VAL A 13 -10.61 19.15 14.42
CA VAL A 13 -10.32 17.77 14.04
C VAL A 13 -11.14 17.35 12.80
N TYR A 14 -12.45 17.66 12.78
CA TYR A 14 -13.31 17.38 11.63
C TYR A 14 -12.82 18.09 10.36
N MET A 15 -12.43 19.36 10.44
CA MET A 15 -11.90 20.12 9.30
C MET A 15 -10.58 19.53 8.78
N ILE A 16 -9.69 19.11 9.68
CA ILE A 16 -8.43 18.44 9.29
C ILE A 16 -8.72 17.12 8.58
N VAL A 17 -9.59 16.29 9.14
CA VAL A 17 -9.97 15.01 8.55
C VAL A 17 -10.65 15.19 7.19
N SER A 18 -11.55 16.16 7.04
CA SER A 18 -12.22 16.43 5.77
C SER A 18 -11.28 17.02 4.70
N ALA A 19 -10.32 17.85 5.10
CA ALA A 19 -9.30 18.38 4.21
C ALA A 19 -8.38 17.27 3.67
N THR A 20 -7.94 16.35 4.54
CA THR A 20 -7.13 15.19 4.11
C THR A 20 -7.91 14.25 3.18
N TRP A 21 -9.21 14.09 3.41
CA TRP A 21 -10.10 13.32 2.53
C TRP A 21 -10.21 13.96 1.13
N SER A 22 -10.35 15.29 1.09
CA SER A 22 -10.46 16.04 -0.18
C SER A 22 -9.16 16.03 -0.98
N ILE A 23 -8.01 16.17 -0.32
CA ILE A 23 -6.68 16.12 -0.96
C ILE A 23 -6.43 14.74 -1.58
N ALA A 24 -6.79 13.66 -0.90
CA ALA A 24 -6.66 12.30 -1.43
C ALA A 24 -7.50 12.07 -2.69
N GLY A 25 -8.71 12.65 -2.76
CA GLY A 25 -9.55 12.62 -3.96
C GLY A 25 -8.93 13.34 -5.16
N MET A 26 -8.15 14.39 -4.94
CA MET A 26 -7.42 15.11 -6.01
C MET A 26 -6.25 14.30 -6.58
N PHE A 27 -5.64 13.40 -5.81
CA PHE A 27 -4.49 12.58 -6.22
C PHE A 27 -4.87 11.18 -6.71
N GLY A 28 -6.15 10.85 -6.85
CA GLY A 28 -6.60 9.71 -7.64
C GLY A 28 -7.28 8.57 -6.90
N ALA A 29 -7.08 8.35 -5.60
CA ALA A 29 -7.77 7.29 -4.87
C ALA A 29 -8.24 7.78 -3.49
N PRO A 30 -9.53 7.62 -3.14
CA PRO A 30 -10.01 7.91 -1.80
C PRO A 30 -9.32 6.95 -0.80
N TRP A 31 -8.96 7.47 0.35
CA TRP A 31 -8.39 6.64 1.40
C TRP A 31 -9.47 5.74 2.03
N VAL A 32 -9.31 4.44 1.84
CA VAL A 32 -10.17 3.41 2.44
C VAL A 32 -9.31 2.51 3.32
N PRO A 33 -9.41 2.62 4.66
CA PRO A 33 -8.58 1.86 5.56
C PRO A 33 -8.88 0.36 5.47
N THR A 34 -7.87 -0.45 5.19
CA THR A 34 -7.98 -1.92 5.13
C THR A 34 -8.13 -2.49 6.54
N PRO A 35 -9.17 -3.27 6.86
CA PRO A 35 -9.30 -3.93 8.16
C PRO A 35 -8.10 -4.84 8.47
N ILE A 36 -7.69 -4.93 9.74
CA ILE A 36 -6.48 -5.68 10.14
C ILE A 36 -6.54 -7.17 9.76
N TRP A 37 -7.72 -7.79 9.81
CA TRP A 37 -7.87 -9.18 9.40
C TRP A 37 -7.68 -9.38 7.88
N ILE A 38 -7.96 -8.36 7.07
CA ILE A 38 -7.63 -8.37 5.64
C ILE A 38 -6.13 -8.13 5.44
N VAL A 39 -5.50 -7.23 6.21
CA VAL A 39 -4.04 -7.06 6.20
C VAL A 39 -3.34 -8.38 6.46
N GLU A 40 -3.76 -9.11 7.50
CA GLU A 40 -3.23 -10.45 7.80
C GLU A 40 -3.43 -11.42 6.62
N ARG A 41 -4.59 -11.37 5.97
CA ARG A 41 -4.88 -12.20 4.80
C ARG A 41 -4.00 -11.86 3.60
N ILE A 42 -3.75 -10.57 3.36
CA ILE A 42 -2.84 -10.06 2.33
C ILE A 42 -1.44 -10.63 2.54
N LEU A 43 -0.88 -10.46 3.72
CA LEU A 43 0.49 -10.88 4.03
C LEU A 43 0.67 -12.40 3.99
N LYS A 44 -0.35 -13.16 4.44
CA LYS A 44 -0.36 -14.63 4.30
C LYS A 44 -0.45 -15.08 2.85
N MET A 45 -1.30 -14.45 2.04
CA MET A 45 -1.46 -14.79 0.63
C MET A 45 -0.20 -14.47 -0.17
N ALA A 46 0.48 -13.37 0.16
CA ALA A 46 1.78 -13.01 -0.39
C ALA A 46 2.92 -13.90 0.12
N ASP A 47 2.67 -14.77 1.10
CA ASP A 47 3.67 -15.64 1.74
C ASP A 47 4.90 -14.85 2.25
N LEU A 48 4.64 -13.70 2.88
CA LEU A 48 5.69 -12.80 3.37
C LEU A 48 6.54 -13.49 4.44
N LYS A 49 7.85 -13.49 4.25
CA LYS A 49 8.83 -14.10 5.16
C LYS A 49 9.55 -13.05 6.01
N ALA A 50 10.08 -13.50 7.14
CA ALA A 50 10.95 -12.66 7.95
C ALA A 50 12.21 -12.23 7.17
N GLY A 51 12.56 -10.95 7.28
CA GLY A 51 13.70 -10.37 6.59
C GLY A 51 13.46 -9.97 5.13
N GLU A 52 12.38 -10.41 4.49
CA GLU A 52 11.99 -9.94 3.16
C GLU A 52 11.61 -8.45 3.19
N THR A 53 11.73 -7.80 2.05
CA THR A 53 11.33 -6.40 1.86
C THR A 53 9.96 -6.33 1.23
N LEU A 54 9.01 -5.73 1.96
CA LEU A 54 7.69 -5.39 1.47
C LEU A 54 7.64 -3.90 1.11
N VAL A 55 7.10 -3.59 -0.08
CA VAL A 55 6.79 -2.22 -0.50
C VAL A 55 5.28 -2.09 -0.68
N ASP A 56 4.66 -1.15 0.06
CA ASP A 56 3.23 -0.86 -0.02
C ASP A 56 2.99 0.45 -0.76
N LEU A 57 2.34 0.38 -1.92
CA LEU A 57 2.04 1.52 -2.78
C LEU A 57 0.70 2.14 -2.38
N GLY A 58 0.76 3.32 -1.76
CA GLY A 58 -0.37 3.98 -1.14
C GLY A 58 -0.58 3.52 0.30
N ALA A 59 0.47 3.62 1.13
CA ALA A 59 0.52 3.05 2.48
C ALA A 59 -0.52 3.64 3.46
N GLY A 60 -1.10 4.80 3.16
CA GLY A 60 -2.09 5.43 4.01
C GLY A 60 -1.59 5.69 5.43
N ASP A 61 -2.30 5.17 6.42
CA ASP A 61 -1.93 5.28 7.83
C ASP A 61 -0.83 4.31 8.28
N GLY A 62 -0.25 3.53 7.35
CA GLY A 62 0.86 2.62 7.61
C GLY A 62 0.50 1.30 8.28
N ARG A 63 -0.80 0.98 8.44
CA ARG A 63 -1.23 -0.24 9.16
C ARG A 63 -0.66 -1.53 8.58
N LEU A 64 -0.57 -1.65 7.25
CA LEU A 64 0.00 -2.82 6.57
C LEU A 64 1.51 -2.90 6.84
N ILE A 65 2.22 -1.78 6.76
CA ILE A 65 3.64 -1.64 7.05
C ILE A 65 3.95 -2.01 8.50
N ILE A 66 3.19 -1.47 9.43
CA ILE A 66 3.32 -1.75 10.87
C ILE A 66 3.10 -3.24 11.14
N TRP A 67 2.03 -3.83 10.57
CA TRP A 67 1.71 -5.24 10.77
C TRP A 67 2.77 -6.17 10.19
N ALA A 68 3.27 -5.88 8.99
CA ALA A 68 4.36 -6.63 8.35
C ALA A 68 5.65 -6.60 9.18
N ALA A 69 6.05 -5.42 9.67
CA ALA A 69 7.24 -5.27 10.49
C ALA A 69 7.11 -5.94 11.86
N TRP A 70 5.95 -5.77 12.50
CA TRP A 70 5.71 -6.29 13.85
C TRP A 70 5.51 -7.80 13.87
N ARG A 71 4.59 -8.30 13.05
CA ARG A 71 4.13 -9.70 13.10
C ARG A 71 5.00 -10.64 12.28
N TYR A 72 5.47 -10.18 11.11
CA TYR A 72 6.25 -11.00 10.17
C TYR A 72 7.75 -10.74 10.24
N LYS A 73 8.19 -9.72 11.00
CA LYS A 73 9.62 -9.33 11.08
C LYS A 73 10.21 -8.97 9.70
N ALA A 74 9.38 -8.53 8.77
CA ALA A 74 9.77 -8.08 7.46
C ALA A 74 10.35 -6.65 7.52
N ASN A 75 11.11 -6.26 6.49
CA ASN A 75 11.47 -4.88 6.22
C ASN A 75 10.32 -4.25 5.42
N ALA A 76 9.57 -3.36 6.01
CA ALA A 76 8.34 -2.84 5.42
C ALA A 76 8.48 -1.36 5.07
N ILE A 77 8.31 -1.03 3.80
CA ILE A 77 8.47 0.32 3.26
C ILE A 77 7.14 0.76 2.64
N GLY A 78 6.60 1.87 3.12
CA GLY A 78 5.41 2.49 2.57
C GLY A 78 5.75 3.64 1.63
N VAL A 79 4.95 3.81 0.60
CA VAL A 79 4.95 4.96 -0.31
C VAL A 79 3.60 5.67 -0.16
N GLU A 80 3.61 6.94 0.23
CA GLU A 80 2.40 7.72 0.45
C GLU A 80 2.60 9.16 -0.05
N ILE A 81 1.59 9.69 -0.76
CA ILE A 81 1.64 11.04 -1.33
C ILE A 81 1.00 12.09 -0.40
N ASP A 82 0.22 11.67 0.59
CA ASP A 82 -0.37 12.57 1.56
C ASP A 82 0.63 12.80 2.71
N PRO A 83 1.12 14.04 2.90
CA PRO A 83 2.15 14.34 3.90
C PRO A 83 1.66 14.10 5.34
N LEU A 84 0.38 14.32 5.63
CA LEU A 84 -0.17 14.13 6.98
C LEU A 84 -0.29 12.65 7.31
N ARG A 85 -0.70 11.80 6.36
CA ARG A 85 -0.72 10.34 6.55
C ARG A 85 0.69 9.78 6.68
N CYS A 86 1.61 10.25 5.85
CA CYS A 86 3.02 9.86 5.95
C CYS A 86 3.60 10.22 7.34
N LEU A 87 3.33 11.43 7.84
CA LEU A 87 3.75 11.87 9.18
C LEU A 87 3.12 10.99 10.27
N TRP A 88 1.81 10.76 10.20
CA TRP A 88 1.07 9.94 11.14
C TRP A 88 1.58 8.49 11.19
N ALA A 89 1.76 7.86 10.02
CA ALA A 89 2.28 6.50 9.93
C ALA A 89 3.68 6.39 10.56
N ASN A 90 4.59 7.33 10.25
CA ASN A 90 5.92 7.35 10.83
C ASN A 90 5.92 7.64 12.33
N PHE A 91 4.99 8.45 12.83
CA PHE A 91 4.80 8.65 14.26
C PHE A 91 4.40 7.34 14.96
N LEU A 92 3.43 6.60 14.43
CA LEU A 92 3.03 5.30 14.97
C LEU A 92 4.17 4.26 14.91
N ILE A 93 4.91 4.21 13.80
CA ILE A 93 6.09 3.34 13.63
C ILE A 93 7.13 3.65 14.72
N HIS A 94 7.33 4.93 15.01
CA HIS A 94 8.25 5.36 16.07
C HIS A 94 7.75 4.95 17.46
N LEU A 95 6.49 5.24 17.76
CA LEU A 95 5.86 4.91 19.04
C LEU A 95 5.90 3.41 19.35
N LEU A 96 5.74 2.57 18.32
CA LEU A 96 5.79 1.11 18.43
C LEU A 96 7.22 0.52 18.39
N GLY A 97 8.26 1.35 18.31
CA GLY A 97 9.65 0.91 18.27
C GLY A 97 10.07 0.18 16.99
N LEU A 98 9.34 0.37 15.88
CA LEU A 98 9.53 -0.38 14.64
C LEU A 98 10.46 0.31 13.61
N ARG A 99 11.08 1.46 13.95
CA ARG A 99 11.90 2.28 13.02
C ARG A 99 13.04 1.53 12.32
N LYS A 100 13.52 0.44 12.88
CA LYS A 100 14.58 -0.37 12.26
C LYS A 100 14.06 -1.25 11.11
N ARG A 101 12.74 -1.47 11.03
CA ARG A 101 12.10 -2.37 10.07
C ARG A 101 11.01 -1.72 9.24
N ALA A 102 10.49 -0.58 9.66
CA ALA A 102 9.37 0.07 9.01
C ALA A 102 9.63 1.55 8.79
N LYS A 103 9.21 2.05 7.62
CA LYS A 103 9.25 3.47 7.27
C LYS A 103 8.23 3.76 6.17
N VAL A 104 7.61 4.93 6.23
CA VAL A 104 6.78 5.45 5.13
C VAL A 104 7.48 6.66 4.51
N HIS A 105 7.63 6.65 3.19
CA HIS A 105 8.24 7.72 2.42
C HIS A 105 7.15 8.61 1.81
N TYR A 106 7.35 9.92 1.95
CA TYR A 106 6.54 10.91 1.26
C TYR A 106 7.03 11.05 -0.18
N VAL A 107 6.45 10.28 -1.08
CA VAL A 107 6.82 10.25 -2.51
C VAL A 107 5.65 9.71 -3.32
N SER A 108 5.55 10.12 -4.59
CA SER A 108 4.58 9.56 -5.53
C SER A 108 4.90 8.08 -5.83
N ILE A 109 3.85 7.24 -5.94
CA ILE A 109 3.98 5.84 -6.37
C ILE A 109 4.61 5.70 -7.77
N TYR A 110 4.49 6.75 -8.59
CA TYR A 110 5.09 6.77 -9.94
C TYR A 110 6.58 7.15 -9.94
N GLU A 111 7.06 7.81 -8.89
CA GLU A 111 8.43 8.35 -8.78
C GLU A 111 9.32 7.54 -7.84
N THR A 112 8.74 6.58 -7.11
CA THR A 112 9.51 5.75 -6.16
C THR A 112 10.55 4.89 -6.88
N ASP A 113 11.72 4.76 -6.28
CA ASP A 113 12.85 3.91 -6.68
C ASP A 113 12.98 2.64 -5.81
N LEU A 114 11.97 2.31 -5.04
CA LEU A 114 12.00 1.24 -4.04
C LEU A 114 11.64 -0.13 -4.62
N LEU A 115 11.01 -0.20 -5.79
CA LEU A 115 10.56 -1.44 -6.42
C LEU A 115 11.68 -2.48 -6.67
N PRO A 116 12.90 -2.10 -7.08
CA PRO A 116 13.99 -3.06 -7.28
C PRO A 116 14.41 -3.80 -6.00
N ARG A 117 14.05 -3.28 -4.83
CA ARG A 117 14.37 -3.91 -3.54
C ARG A 117 13.26 -4.82 -3.04
N ALA A 118 12.04 -4.70 -3.59
CA ALA A 118 10.87 -5.40 -3.09
C ALA A 118 10.91 -6.91 -3.40
N ASP A 119 10.62 -7.72 -2.38
CA ASP A 119 10.29 -9.14 -2.51
C ASP A 119 8.77 -9.32 -2.60
N VAL A 120 8.03 -8.39 -1.96
CA VAL A 120 6.57 -8.30 -2.04
C VAL A 120 6.18 -6.84 -2.30
N VAL A 121 5.28 -6.63 -3.24
CA VAL A 121 4.63 -5.33 -3.50
C VAL A 121 3.15 -5.47 -3.20
N THR A 122 2.58 -4.52 -2.46
CA THR A 122 1.15 -4.45 -2.22
C THR A 122 0.55 -3.17 -2.80
N ALA A 123 -0.68 -3.26 -3.31
CA ALA A 123 -1.41 -2.13 -3.86
C ALA A 123 -2.91 -2.26 -3.59
N TYR A 124 -3.49 -1.20 -3.01
CA TYR A 124 -4.95 -1.03 -2.92
C TYR A 124 -5.31 0.33 -3.49
N LEU A 125 -5.32 0.40 -4.81
CA LEU A 125 -5.45 1.62 -5.61
C LEU A 125 -6.64 1.49 -6.58
N LEU A 126 -6.90 2.54 -7.36
CA LEU A 126 -7.93 2.48 -8.40
C LEU A 126 -7.47 1.68 -9.62
N GLN A 127 -8.41 1.14 -10.41
CA GLN A 127 -8.11 0.39 -11.64
C GLN A 127 -7.25 1.18 -12.62
N SER A 128 -7.56 2.47 -12.83
CA SER A 128 -6.77 3.34 -13.72
C SER A 128 -5.34 3.55 -13.23
N THR A 129 -5.14 3.56 -11.91
CA THR A 129 -3.81 3.68 -11.29
C THR A 129 -3.03 2.38 -11.48
N ASN A 130 -3.66 1.22 -11.26
CA ASN A 130 -3.03 -0.09 -11.46
C ASN A 130 -2.55 -0.24 -12.93
N GLN A 131 -3.40 0.11 -13.91
CA GLN A 131 -3.03 0.08 -15.33
C GLN A 131 -1.80 0.94 -15.65
N LYS A 132 -1.71 2.15 -15.08
CA LYS A 132 -0.54 3.01 -15.25
C LYS A 132 0.72 2.47 -14.59
N LEU A 133 0.57 1.78 -13.45
CA LEU A 133 1.68 1.20 -12.70
C LEU A 133 2.25 -0.07 -13.32
N GLU A 134 1.49 -0.81 -14.13
CA GLU A 134 1.92 -2.09 -14.70
C GLU A 134 3.28 -2.00 -15.40
N LYS A 135 3.47 -0.99 -16.26
CA LYS A 135 4.73 -0.81 -16.98
C LYS A 135 5.91 -0.60 -16.02
N LYS A 136 5.72 0.23 -15.00
CA LYS A 136 6.74 0.49 -13.98
C LYS A 136 7.05 -0.77 -13.16
N LEU A 137 6.02 -1.48 -12.70
CA LEU A 137 6.18 -2.73 -11.97
C LEU A 137 6.95 -3.76 -12.80
N ALA A 138 6.58 -3.94 -14.07
CA ALA A 138 7.22 -4.90 -14.98
C ALA A 138 8.68 -4.58 -15.27
N GLN A 139 9.07 -3.30 -15.28
CA GLN A 139 10.42 -2.85 -15.57
C GLN A 139 11.33 -2.84 -14.35
N GLU A 140 10.79 -2.52 -13.17
CA GLU A 140 11.59 -2.21 -11.99
C GLU A 140 11.57 -3.30 -10.91
N CYS A 141 10.49 -4.11 -10.84
CA CYS A 141 10.44 -5.17 -9.84
C CYS A 141 11.36 -6.34 -10.18
N LYS A 142 11.85 -7.02 -9.15
CA LYS A 142 12.53 -8.30 -9.33
C LYS A 142 11.62 -9.30 -10.04
N PRO A 143 12.10 -10.14 -10.95
CA PRO A 143 11.30 -11.18 -11.59
C PRO A 143 10.63 -12.16 -10.61
N SER A 144 11.22 -12.33 -9.42
CA SER A 144 10.70 -13.16 -8.33
C SER A 144 9.75 -12.41 -7.40
N ALA A 145 9.57 -11.10 -7.57
CA ALA A 145 8.71 -10.30 -6.71
C ALA A 145 7.24 -10.75 -6.84
N ARG A 146 6.59 -10.87 -5.70
CA ARG A 146 5.17 -11.16 -5.58
C ARG A 146 4.41 -9.85 -5.48
N ILE A 147 3.47 -9.65 -6.39
CA ILE A 147 2.64 -8.45 -6.40
C ILE A 147 1.24 -8.84 -5.92
N LEU A 148 0.72 -8.18 -4.91
CA LEU A 148 -0.62 -8.42 -4.40
C LEU A 148 -1.47 -7.14 -4.54
N SER A 149 -2.59 -7.25 -5.25
CA SER A 149 -3.58 -6.19 -5.31
C SER A 149 -4.85 -6.57 -4.58
N ARG A 150 -5.57 -5.55 -4.13
CA ARG A 150 -6.91 -5.67 -3.57
C ARG A 150 -7.93 -4.94 -4.43
N THR A 151 -9.10 -5.54 -4.65
CA THR A 151 -10.27 -5.06 -5.42
C THR A 151 -9.97 -4.87 -6.91
N PHE A 152 -8.93 -4.14 -7.25
CA PHE A 152 -8.58 -3.80 -8.63
C PHE A 152 -7.41 -4.64 -9.14
N THR A 153 -7.46 -5.02 -10.41
CA THR A 153 -6.52 -5.96 -11.02
C THR A 153 -5.38 -5.28 -11.77
N PHE A 154 -4.34 -6.06 -12.05
CA PHE A 154 -3.30 -5.76 -13.04
C PHE A 154 -3.58 -6.64 -14.27
N PRO A 155 -4.23 -6.10 -15.32
CA PRO A 155 -4.78 -6.91 -16.41
C PRO A 155 -3.72 -7.65 -17.26
N ASN A 156 -2.50 -7.13 -17.35
CA ASN A 156 -1.43 -7.73 -18.15
C ASN A 156 -0.48 -8.64 -17.34
N PHE A 157 -0.75 -8.84 -16.04
CA PHE A 157 0.00 -9.80 -15.24
C PHE A 157 -0.76 -11.12 -15.07
N ASP A 158 -0.03 -12.23 -15.08
CA ASP A 158 -0.60 -13.55 -14.83
C ASP A 158 -0.97 -13.71 -13.36
N VAL A 159 -2.24 -14.05 -13.12
CA VAL A 159 -2.76 -14.26 -11.76
C VAL A 159 -2.32 -15.64 -11.27
N LEU A 160 -1.49 -15.70 -10.24
CA LEU A 160 -1.07 -16.93 -9.57
C LEU A 160 -2.14 -17.48 -8.62
N LYS A 161 -2.81 -16.59 -7.90
CA LYS A 161 -3.80 -16.95 -6.86
C LYS A 161 -4.85 -15.87 -6.70
N LYS A 162 -6.08 -16.29 -6.43
CA LYS A 162 -7.22 -15.40 -6.14
C LYS A 162 -7.84 -15.74 -4.80
N ASP A 163 -8.32 -14.72 -4.09
CA ASP A 163 -9.27 -14.85 -3.00
C ASP A 163 -10.51 -14.01 -3.34
N PRO A 164 -11.53 -14.58 -4.00
CA PRO A 164 -12.69 -13.84 -4.46
C PRO A 164 -13.52 -13.22 -3.32
N LYS A 165 -13.51 -13.83 -2.13
CA LYS A 165 -14.24 -13.31 -0.96
C LYS A 165 -13.68 -12.00 -0.43
N GLN A 166 -12.37 -11.80 -0.58
CA GLN A 166 -11.65 -10.60 -0.11
C GLN A 166 -11.15 -9.74 -1.26
N GLU A 167 -11.46 -10.12 -2.51
CA GLU A 167 -11.03 -9.44 -3.73
C GLU A 167 -9.50 -9.30 -3.79
N LEU A 168 -8.77 -10.35 -3.41
CA LEU A 168 -7.31 -10.34 -3.44
C LEU A 168 -6.79 -11.10 -4.66
N PHE A 169 -5.76 -10.54 -5.29
CA PHE A 169 -5.12 -11.08 -6.48
C PHE A 169 -3.61 -11.08 -6.30
N LEU A 170 -3.00 -12.24 -6.43
CA LEU A 170 -1.55 -12.41 -6.35
C LEU A 170 -0.98 -12.67 -7.75
N TYR A 171 0.09 -11.98 -8.07
CA TYR A 171 0.81 -12.05 -9.35
C TYR A 171 2.31 -12.25 -9.11
N THR A 172 3.02 -12.71 -10.17
CA THR A 172 4.48 -12.50 -10.28
C THR A 172 4.75 -11.28 -11.14
N CYS A 173 5.95 -10.69 -10.97
CA CYS A 173 6.40 -9.58 -11.80
C CYS A 173 6.71 -10.00 -13.26
N LYS A 174 6.75 -11.30 -13.59
CA LYS A 174 6.89 -11.75 -14.98
C LYS A 174 5.66 -11.33 -15.76
N GLN A 175 5.86 -10.50 -16.79
CA GLN A 175 4.82 -10.30 -17.80
C GLN A 175 4.50 -11.67 -18.41
N GLY A 176 3.21 -12.01 -18.45
CA GLY A 176 2.77 -13.12 -19.28
C GLY A 176 3.29 -12.88 -20.70
N THR A 177 3.95 -13.86 -21.27
CA THR A 177 4.28 -13.84 -22.68
C THR A 177 2.95 -13.70 -23.42
N SER A 178 2.69 -12.48 -23.91
CA SER A 178 1.48 -12.19 -24.68
C SER A 178 1.52 -12.92 -26.02
N GLU A 179 1.10 -14.19 -26.02
CA GLU A 179 0.59 -14.86 -27.23
C GLU A 179 -0.89 -14.48 -27.51
N LYS A 180 -1.36 -13.36 -26.98
CA LYS A 180 -2.70 -12.81 -27.27
C LYS A 180 -2.65 -11.52 -28.07
N GLN A 181 -1.77 -11.43 -29.05
CA GLN A 181 -1.92 -10.55 -30.19
C GLN A 181 -1.74 -11.38 -31.43
N ILE A 182 -2.82 -11.84 -32.02
CA ILE A 182 -3.14 -12.16 -33.41
C ILE A 182 -4.24 -13.26 -33.39
N LEU A 183 -5.48 -12.82 -33.35
CA LEU A 183 -6.59 -13.42 -34.09
C LEU A 183 -7.70 -12.38 -34.18
#